data_ca1435f2b19537e3ad6dea6ef8499051
#
_entry.id   ca1435f2b19537e3ad6dea6ef8499051
#
_cell.length_a   1.000
_cell.length_b   1.000
_cell.length_c   1.000
_cell.angle_alpha   90.00
_cell.angle_beta   90.00
_cell.angle_gamma   90.00
#
_symmetry.space_group_name_H-M   'P 1'
#
loop_
_entity.id
_entity.type
_entity.pdbx_description
1 polymer ?
#
loop_
_entity_poly.entity_id
_entity_poly.type
_entity_poly.pdbx_seq_one_letter_code
_entity_poly.pdbx_strand_id
1 'polypeptide(L)'
;MALSVELIETSPKSPVTLNQDEALYVLIRYKSDQPLRFQAIGENLRQKIMDSARFNPSQAYPAGEGEAIAWVAYDNTTEIDSITVTIYDANWRTLQTKSIPVSAVWQNENGRNNQAAAPWVQRLNQQQQSSVFTQSQTPVSSGNALFIQLLFLLILLYWFLQIIVIFNWTGRWKKLACFPLLFSVPLLLYTLYALYAGSNLWPLMMLFVTPFILALLLIIIGYKKVYSR
;
A
#
# COMPACT_ATOMS: atom_id res chain seq x y z
N MET A 1 -7.43 -27.44 -15.98
CA MET A 1 -7.13 -28.21 -14.73
C MET A 1 -8.12 -27.77 -13.66
N ALA A 2 -8.57 -28.64 -12.78
CA ALA A 2 -9.50 -28.24 -11.72
C ALA A 2 -8.73 -27.50 -10.59
N LEU A 3 -9.30 -26.41 -10.09
CA LEU A 3 -8.80 -25.71 -8.91
C LEU A 3 -8.89 -26.65 -7.69
N SER A 4 -7.76 -26.94 -7.06
CA SER A 4 -7.68 -27.66 -5.79
C SER A 4 -6.95 -26.79 -4.77
N VAL A 5 -7.58 -26.58 -3.62
CA VAL A 5 -6.99 -25.83 -2.50
C VAL A 5 -7.27 -26.61 -1.23
N GLU A 6 -6.28 -26.75 -0.38
CA GLU A 6 -6.35 -27.43 0.90
C GLU A 6 -5.74 -26.54 1.98
N LEU A 7 -6.46 -26.36 3.09
CA LEU A 7 -5.94 -25.72 4.29
C LEU A 7 -5.29 -26.79 5.16
N ILE A 8 -3.98 -26.71 5.39
CA ILE A 8 -3.19 -27.79 5.98
C ILE A 8 -3.14 -27.67 7.50
N GLU A 9 -2.67 -26.53 7.99
CA GLU A 9 -2.50 -26.29 9.42
C GLU A 9 -2.42 -24.79 9.72
N THR A 10 -2.52 -24.45 10.99
CA THR A 10 -2.32 -23.09 11.51
C THR A 10 -1.04 -22.97 12.33
N SER A 11 -0.49 -21.77 12.38
CA SER A 11 0.63 -21.43 13.27
C SER A 11 0.39 -20.06 13.90
N PRO A 12 0.35 -19.94 15.22
CA PRO A 12 0.44 -21.04 16.22
C PRO A 12 -0.68 -22.06 16.10
N LYS A 13 -0.47 -23.24 16.70
CA LYS A 13 -1.52 -24.29 16.72
C LYS A 13 -2.64 -23.92 17.69
N SER A 14 -3.87 -24.20 17.27
CA SER A 14 -5.08 -24.09 18.09
C SER A 14 -5.13 -25.15 19.21
N PRO A 15 -5.64 -24.85 20.43
CA PRO A 15 -6.09 -23.52 20.87
C PRO A 15 -4.92 -22.56 21.20
N VAL A 16 -5.12 -21.25 20.99
CA VAL A 16 -4.06 -20.28 21.19
C VAL A 16 -4.58 -18.92 21.69
N THR A 17 -3.81 -18.29 22.57
CA THR A 17 -3.98 -16.89 22.95
C THR A 17 -2.86 -16.06 22.30
N LEU A 18 -3.22 -14.98 21.64
CA LEU A 18 -2.37 -14.11 20.86
C LEU A 18 -2.41 -12.68 21.41
N ASN A 19 -1.32 -11.95 21.26
CA ASN A 19 -1.31 -10.51 21.47
C ASN A 19 -1.82 -9.77 20.23
N GLN A 20 -2.12 -8.49 20.37
CA GLN A 20 -2.65 -7.66 19.28
C GLN A 20 -1.71 -7.51 18.07
N ASP A 21 -0.40 -7.64 18.27
CA ASP A 21 0.62 -7.59 17.23
C ASP A 21 0.93 -8.95 16.60
N GLU A 22 0.39 -10.04 17.18
CA GLU A 22 0.61 -11.39 16.70
C GLU A 22 -0.44 -11.82 15.68
N ALA A 23 0.00 -12.55 14.66
CA ALA A 23 -0.85 -13.07 13.61
C ALA A 23 -1.02 -14.58 13.72
N LEU A 24 -2.21 -15.06 13.36
CA LEU A 24 -2.50 -16.47 13.15
C LEU A 24 -2.37 -16.77 11.67
N TYR A 25 -1.41 -17.63 11.35
CA TYR A 25 -1.05 -18.00 9.98
C TYR A 25 -1.75 -19.30 9.57
N VAL A 26 -2.09 -19.43 8.30
CA VAL A 26 -2.67 -20.63 7.67
C VAL A 26 -1.76 -21.09 6.55
N LEU A 27 -1.30 -22.33 6.62
CA LEU A 27 -0.61 -23.00 5.52
C LEU A 27 -1.64 -23.52 4.50
N ILE A 28 -1.45 -23.13 3.26
CA ILE A 28 -2.33 -23.49 2.15
C ILE A 28 -1.53 -24.26 1.11
N ARG A 29 -2.02 -25.41 0.69
CA ARG A 29 -1.53 -26.12 -0.49
C ARG A 29 -2.52 -25.92 -1.62
N TYR A 30 -2.03 -25.58 -2.81
CA TYR A 30 -2.88 -25.32 -3.95
C TYR A 30 -2.35 -25.97 -5.23
N LYS A 31 -3.29 -26.22 -6.16
CA LYS A 31 -3.03 -26.59 -7.55
C LYS A 31 -4.02 -25.85 -8.43
N SER A 32 -3.52 -25.05 -9.39
CA SER A 32 -4.34 -24.19 -10.25
C SER A 32 -3.66 -23.96 -11.59
N ASP A 33 -4.44 -23.78 -12.64
CA ASP A 33 -3.99 -23.38 -13.98
C ASP A 33 -3.89 -21.88 -14.18
N GLN A 34 -4.27 -21.09 -13.15
CA GLN A 34 -4.18 -19.63 -13.15
C GLN A 34 -3.57 -19.12 -11.85
N PRO A 35 -3.01 -17.89 -11.84
CA PRO A 35 -2.53 -17.27 -10.61
C PRO A 35 -3.66 -17.08 -9.59
N LEU A 36 -3.36 -17.34 -8.32
CA LEU A 36 -4.31 -17.25 -7.21
C LEU A 36 -3.87 -16.21 -6.18
N ARG A 37 -4.85 -15.67 -5.44
CA ARG A 37 -4.65 -14.85 -4.25
C ARG A 37 -5.44 -15.46 -3.08
N PHE A 38 -4.89 -15.35 -1.87
CA PHE A 38 -5.49 -15.91 -0.66
C PHE A 38 -5.60 -14.83 0.41
N GLN A 39 -6.77 -14.73 1.02
CA GLN A 39 -7.03 -13.79 2.11
C GLN A 39 -7.76 -14.51 3.24
N ALA A 40 -7.18 -14.46 4.44
CA ALA A 40 -7.75 -15.07 5.63
C ALA A 40 -8.54 -14.05 6.45
N ILE A 41 -9.65 -14.50 7.04
CA ILE A 41 -10.43 -13.75 8.01
C ILE A 41 -10.94 -14.69 9.10
N GLY A 42 -11.00 -14.22 10.33
CA GLY A 42 -11.60 -14.96 11.44
C GLY A 42 -13.11 -14.85 11.43
N GLU A 43 -13.75 -15.92 11.87
CA GLU A 43 -15.20 -16.00 12.12
C GLU A 43 -15.45 -16.42 13.56
N ASN A 44 -16.52 -15.93 14.14
CA ASN A 44 -17.11 -16.43 15.37
C ASN A 44 -18.60 -16.66 15.14
N LEU A 45 -19.10 -17.83 15.51
CA LEU A 45 -20.48 -18.26 15.26
C LEU A 45 -20.92 -18.04 13.80
N ARG A 46 -20.03 -18.32 12.85
CA ARG A 46 -20.21 -18.14 11.39
C ARG A 46 -20.36 -16.67 10.94
N GLN A 47 -20.02 -15.73 11.80
CA GLN A 47 -19.99 -14.30 11.45
C GLN A 47 -18.55 -13.85 11.28
N LYS A 48 -18.24 -13.23 10.13
CA LYS A 48 -16.93 -12.66 9.85
C LYS A 48 -16.66 -11.48 10.76
N ILE A 49 -15.51 -11.50 11.43
CA ILE A 49 -15.06 -10.40 12.28
C ILE A 49 -14.15 -9.51 11.45
N MET A 50 -14.67 -8.37 11.02
CA MET A 50 -13.93 -7.38 10.23
C MET A 50 -13.42 -6.22 11.06
N ASP A 51 -14.00 -5.98 12.24
CA ASP A 51 -13.60 -4.92 13.13
C ASP A 51 -12.17 -5.14 13.63
N SER A 52 -11.34 -4.13 13.50
CA SER A 52 -9.90 -4.18 13.85
C SER A 52 -9.09 -5.32 13.22
N ALA A 53 -9.62 -5.98 12.18
CA ALA A 53 -8.92 -7.07 11.50
C ALA A 53 -7.81 -6.55 10.60
N ARG A 54 -6.61 -7.10 10.77
CA ARG A 54 -5.50 -6.99 9.83
C ARG A 54 -5.28 -8.34 9.15
N PHE A 55 -5.08 -8.32 7.84
CA PHE A 55 -4.84 -9.54 7.07
C PHE A 55 -3.75 -9.30 6.02
N ASN A 56 -3.17 -10.39 5.52
CA ASN A 56 -2.07 -10.29 4.55
C ASN A 56 -2.48 -9.53 3.28
N PRO A 57 -1.60 -8.63 2.77
CA PRO A 57 -1.74 -8.09 1.43
C PRO A 57 -1.56 -9.24 0.44
N SER A 58 -2.65 -9.82 -0.03
CA SER A 58 -2.60 -11.03 -0.84
C SER A 58 -1.80 -10.83 -2.14
N GLN A 59 -0.60 -11.37 -2.17
CA GLN A 59 0.19 -11.47 -3.39
C GLN A 59 -0.38 -12.54 -4.31
N ALA A 60 -0.14 -12.39 -5.62
CA ALA A 60 -0.50 -13.43 -6.57
C ALA A 60 0.53 -14.57 -6.50
N TYR A 61 0.06 -15.75 -6.21
CA TYR A 61 0.83 -16.98 -6.32
C TYR A 61 0.74 -17.51 -7.76
N PRO A 62 1.82 -18.05 -8.34
CA PRO A 62 1.84 -18.47 -9.75
C PRO A 62 0.90 -19.66 -10.00
N ALA A 63 0.51 -19.85 -11.26
CA ALA A 63 -0.15 -21.07 -11.70
C ALA A 63 0.76 -22.29 -11.48
N GLY A 64 0.18 -23.46 -11.24
CA GLY A 64 0.87 -24.70 -10.92
C GLY A 64 0.47 -25.27 -9.58
N GLU A 65 1.37 -26.02 -8.98
CA GLU A 65 1.25 -26.56 -7.63
C GLU A 65 2.20 -25.80 -6.70
N GLY A 66 1.75 -25.51 -5.47
CA GLY A 66 2.59 -24.79 -4.53
C GLY A 66 1.99 -24.71 -3.13
N GLU A 67 2.76 -24.04 -2.27
CA GLU A 67 2.33 -23.65 -0.94
C GLU A 67 2.16 -22.13 -0.87
N ALA A 68 1.16 -21.71 -0.12
CA ALA A 68 0.84 -20.33 0.11
C ALA A 68 0.61 -20.08 1.60
N ILE A 69 0.71 -18.83 2.02
CA ILE A 69 0.45 -18.38 3.37
C ILE A 69 -0.63 -17.31 3.34
N ALA A 70 -1.61 -17.43 4.22
CA ALA A 70 -2.52 -16.36 4.58
C ALA A 70 -2.46 -16.16 6.09
N TRP A 71 -2.81 -14.95 6.57
CA TRP A 71 -2.83 -14.68 8.00
C TRP A 71 -3.88 -13.64 8.36
N VAL A 72 -4.29 -13.66 9.62
CA VAL A 72 -5.17 -12.65 10.23
C VAL A 72 -4.63 -12.28 11.60
N ALA A 73 -4.78 -11.02 11.98
CA ALA A 73 -4.51 -10.48 13.30
C ALA A 73 -5.60 -9.47 13.68
N TYR A 74 -5.75 -9.21 14.96
CA TYR A 74 -6.73 -8.25 15.47
C TYR A 74 -6.09 -7.26 16.43
N ASP A 75 -6.44 -5.98 16.29
CA ASP A 75 -5.93 -4.91 17.17
C ASP A 75 -6.75 -4.76 18.45
N ASN A 76 -7.91 -5.43 18.55
CA ASN A 76 -8.78 -5.46 19.72
C ASN A 76 -8.92 -6.88 20.27
N THR A 77 -9.38 -7.00 21.52
CA THR A 77 -9.76 -8.30 22.09
C THR A 77 -10.81 -8.96 21.21
N THR A 78 -10.44 -10.11 20.67
CA THR A 78 -11.26 -10.81 19.66
C THR A 78 -11.14 -12.31 19.86
N GLU A 79 -12.25 -13.02 19.76
CA GLU A 79 -12.30 -14.48 19.80
C GLU A 79 -12.84 -15.01 18.49
N ILE A 80 -12.19 -16.06 17.94
CA ILE A 80 -12.61 -16.73 16.72
C ILE A 80 -12.71 -18.24 16.95
N ASP A 81 -13.69 -18.88 16.29
CA ASP A 81 -13.90 -20.32 16.27
C ASP A 81 -13.49 -20.96 14.95
N SER A 82 -13.28 -20.15 13.91
CA SER A 82 -12.84 -20.62 12.59
C SER A 82 -12.09 -19.52 11.83
N ILE A 83 -11.24 -19.94 10.89
CA ILE A 83 -10.64 -19.07 9.89
C ILE A 83 -11.21 -19.45 8.52
N THR A 84 -11.72 -18.45 7.84
CA THR A 84 -12.18 -18.55 6.47
C THR A 84 -11.16 -17.94 5.52
N VAL A 85 -10.67 -18.74 4.58
CA VAL A 85 -9.76 -18.31 3.53
C VAL A 85 -10.56 -18.15 2.24
N THR A 86 -10.59 -16.93 1.72
CA THR A 86 -11.17 -16.63 0.41
C THR A 86 -10.07 -16.71 -0.66
N ILE A 87 -10.35 -17.47 -1.70
CA ILE A 87 -9.48 -17.70 -2.85
C ILE A 87 -9.98 -16.83 -3.99
N TYR A 88 -9.09 -16.00 -4.56
CA TYR A 88 -9.38 -15.12 -5.68
C TYR A 88 -8.50 -15.46 -6.89
N ASP A 89 -8.98 -15.09 -8.08
CA ASP A 89 -8.12 -15.00 -9.26
C ASP A 89 -7.19 -13.76 -9.21
N ALA A 90 -6.36 -13.59 -10.24
CA ALA A 90 -5.46 -12.43 -10.34
C ALA A 90 -6.20 -11.08 -10.31
N ASN A 91 -7.48 -11.03 -10.73
CA ASN A 91 -8.32 -9.84 -10.84
C ASN A 91 -9.25 -9.63 -9.62
N TRP A 92 -9.01 -10.33 -8.51
CA TRP A 92 -9.80 -10.25 -7.27
C TRP A 92 -11.24 -10.76 -7.40
N ARG A 93 -11.52 -11.63 -8.37
CA ARG A 93 -12.80 -12.34 -8.43
C ARG A 93 -12.75 -13.54 -7.52
N THR A 94 -13.72 -13.69 -6.64
CA THR A 94 -13.84 -14.84 -5.74
C THR A 94 -14.05 -16.12 -6.53
N LEU A 95 -13.19 -17.09 -6.33
CA LEU A 95 -13.29 -18.42 -6.93
C LEU A 95 -13.89 -19.43 -5.95
N GLN A 96 -13.41 -19.40 -4.71
CA GLN A 96 -13.81 -20.36 -3.68
C GLN A 96 -13.57 -19.78 -2.30
N THR A 97 -14.25 -20.31 -1.30
CA THR A 97 -14.02 -20.05 0.11
C THR A 97 -13.85 -21.37 0.84
N LYS A 98 -12.88 -21.43 1.74
CA LYS A 98 -12.63 -22.61 2.60
C LYS A 98 -12.43 -22.17 4.04
N SER A 99 -12.88 -22.99 4.98
CA SER A 99 -12.75 -22.70 6.40
C SER A 99 -12.04 -23.84 7.12
N ILE A 100 -11.28 -23.50 8.15
CA ILE A 100 -10.66 -24.44 9.09
C ILE A 100 -11.08 -24.06 10.51
N PRO A 101 -11.55 -25.02 11.33
CA PRO A 101 -11.89 -24.75 12.72
C PRO A 101 -10.62 -24.42 13.50
N VAL A 102 -10.69 -23.37 14.30
CA VAL A 102 -9.63 -22.93 15.22
C VAL A 102 -10.26 -22.36 16.48
N SER A 103 -9.49 -22.33 17.58
CA SER A 103 -9.85 -21.58 18.78
C SER A 103 -8.72 -20.62 19.05
N ALA A 104 -8.94 -19.35 18.78
CA ALA A 104 -7.93 -18.32 18.99
C ALA A 104 -8.56 -17.07 19.62
N VAL A 105 -7.83 -16.49 20.59
CA VAL A 105 -8.25 -15.32 21.32
C VAL A 105 -7.13 -14.29 21.28
N TRP A 106 -7.41 -13.07 20.83
CA TRP A 106 -6.52 -11.92 20.96
C TRP A 106 -6.85 -11.15 22.22
N GLN A 107 -5.83 -10.86 23.03
CA GLN A 107 -5.98 -10.15 24.29
C GLN A 107 -4.98 -8.99 24.41
N ASN A 108 -5.39 -7.96 25.16
CA ASN A 108 -4.60 -6.74 25.37
C ASN A 108 -3.46 -6.90 26.40
N GLU A 109 -3.37 -8.05 27.08
CA GLU A 109 -2.44 -8.21 28.19
C GLU A 109 -1.29 -9.16 27.82
N ASN A 110 -0.11 -8.82 28.31
CA ASN A 110 1.23 -9.42 28.33
C ASN A 110 1.39 -10.96 28.25
N GLY A 111 0.44 -11.68 27.69
CA GLY A 111 0.53 -13.09 27.40
C GLY A 111 1.32 -13.32 26.10
N ARG A 112 2.66 -13.23 26.16
CA ARG A 112 3.46 -13.70 25.03
C ARG A 112 3.08 -15.14 24.72
N ASN A 113 2.60 -15.37 23.50
CA ASN A 113 2.52 -16.72 22.98
C ASN A 113 3.93 -17.32 22.95
N ASN A 114 4.19 -18.28 23.84
CA ASN A 114 5.48 -18.96 23.92
C ASN A 114 5.66 -20.01 22.81
N GLN A 115 4.69 -20.17 21.91
CA GLN A 115 4.83 -21.08 20.77
C GLN A 115 5.68 -20.43 19.68
N ALA A 116 6.84 -20.99 19.38
CA ALA A 116 7.63 -20.57 18.24
C ALA A 116 6.82 -20.72 16.95
N ALA A 117 6.88 -19.73 16.06
CA ALA A 117 6.28 -19.83 14.73
C ALA A 117 6.80 -21.06 14.00
N ALA A 118 5.92 -21.79 13.33
CA ALA A 118 6.31 -22.97 12.56
C ALA A 118 7.34 -22.61 11.48
N PRO A 119 8.30 -23.49 11.16
CA PRO A 119 9.38 -23.20 10.21
C PRO A 119 8.88 -22.76 8.82
N TRP A 120 7.71 -23.26 8.40
CA TRP A 120 7.11 -22.89 7.12
C TRP A 120 6.66 -21.41 7.08
N VAL A 121 6.30 -20.81 8.23
CA VAL A 121 5.92 -19.38 8.31
C VAL A 121 7.10 -18.51 7.87
N GLN A 122 8.30 -18.76 8.41
CA GLN A 122 9.49 -17.99 8.02
C GLN A 122 9.85 -18.23 6.56
N ARG A 123 9.84 -19.50 6.12
CA ARG A 123 10.13 -19.87 4.74
C ARG A 123 9.21 -19.17 3.73
N LEU A 124 7.89 -19.25 3.94
CA LEU A 124 6.91 -18.66 3.01
C LEU A 124 6.89 -17.13 3.06
N ASN A 125 7.09 -16.52 4.22
CA ASN A 125 7.24 -15.07 4.31
C ASN A 125 8.49 -14.56 3.58
N GLN A 126 9.62 -15.26 3.66
CA GLN A 126 10.82 -14.94 2.90
C GLN A 126 10.60 -15.10 1.39
N GLN A 127 9.92 -16.15 0.96
CA GLN A 127 9.53 -16.33 -0.44
C GLN A 127 8.61 -15.21 -0.93
N GLN A 128 7.65 -14.77 -0.13
CA GLN A 128 6.80 -13.63 -0.45
C GLN A 128 7.61 -12.33 -0.59
N GLN A 129 8.52 -12.07 0.32
CA GLN A 129 9.37 -10.88 0.25
C GLN A 129 10.26 -10.90 -1.00
N SER A 130 10.88 -12.02 -1.31
CA SER A 130 11.71 -12.17 -2.51
C SER A 130 10.90 -12.03 -3.81
N SER A 131 9.67 -12.54 -3.85
CA SER A 131 8.78 -12.39 -5.01
C SER A 131 8.27 -10.98 -5.20
N VAL A 132 8.08 -10.21 -4.10
CA VAL A 132 7.77 -8.76 -4.17
C VAL A 132 8.93 -8.00 -4.80
N PHE A 133 10.17 -8.30 -4.41
CA PHE A 133 11.35 -7.70 -5.05
C PHE A 133 11.45 -8.04 -6.53
N THR A 134 11.10 -9.26 -6.93
CA THR A 134 11.12 -9.67 -8.33
C THR A 134 9.93 -9.11 -9.13
N GLN A 135 8.74 -8.99 -8.55
CA GLN A 135 7.58 -8.35 -9.20
C GLN A 135 7.67 -6.82 -9.24
N SER A 136 8.34 -6.20 -8.26
CA SER A 136 8.65 -4.76 -8.31
C SER A 136 9.66 -4.43 -9.41
N GLN A 137 10.33 -5.44 -9.98
CA GLN A 137 11.20 -5.34 -11.15
C GLN A 137 10.47 -5.66 -12.48
N THR A 138 9.14 -5.87 -12.52
CA THR A 138 8.47 -5.63 -13.80
C THR A 138 8.78 -4.17 -14.14
N PRO A 139 9.46 -3.90 -15.26
CA PRO A 139 9.84 -2.54 -15.58
C PRO A 139 8.52 -1.76 -15.61
N VAL A 140 8.36 -0.83 -14.65
CA VAL A 140 7.39 0.25 -14.80
C VAL A 140 7.57 0.67 -16.24
N SER A 141 6.52 0.48 -17.07
CA SER A 141 6.59 0.80 -18.50
C SER A 141 7.44 2.05 -18.62
N SER A 142 8.52 1.98 -19.38
CA SER A 142 9.54 3.04 -19.43
C SER A 142 8.91 4.44 -19.62
N GLY A 143 7.71 4.50 -20.23
CA GLY A 143 6.89 5.69 -20.34
C GLY A 143 6.38 6.23 -18.99
N ASN A 144 5.96 5.37 -18.06
CA ASN A 144 5.46 5.83 -16.75
C ASN A 144 6.59 6.34 -15.86
N ALA A 145 7.78 5.72 -15.93
CA ALA A 145 8.95 6.20 -15.20
C ALA A 145 9.42 7.56 -15.72
N LEU A 146 9.49 7.73 -17.04
CA LEU A 146 9.82 8.99 -17.69
C LEU A 146 8.79 10.08 -17.38
N PHE A 147 7.49 9.74 -17.34
CA PHE A 147 6.44 10.69 -17.01
C PHE A 147 6.58 11.21 -15.57
N ILE A 148 6.82 10.32 -14.60
CA ILE A 148 7.04 10.71 -13.20
C ILE A 148 8.32 11.57 -13.07
N GLN A 149 9.41 11.20 -13.73
CA GLN A 149 10.65 12.00 -13.74
C GLN A 149 10.45 13.39 -14.33
N LEU A 150 9.68 13.52 -15.42
CA LEU A 150 9.30 14.80 -16.01
C LEU A 150 8.50 15.66 -15.03
N LEU A 151 7.55 15.09 -14.29
CA LEU A 151 6.78 15.82 -13.28
C LEU A 151 7.68 16.36 -12.16
N PHE A 152 8.66 15.57 -11.68
CA PHE A 152 9.64 16.05 -10.70
C PHE A 152 10.49 17.19 -11.26
N LEU A 153 10.91 17.10 -12.52
CA LEU A 153 11.66 18.16 -13.18
C LEU A 153 10.84 19.47 -13.26
N LEU A 154 9.53 19.38 -13.48
CA LEU A 154 8.63 20.55 -13.51
C LEU A 154 8.56 21.25 -12.15
N ILE A 155 8.63 20.52 -11.04
CA ILE A 155 8.68 21.12 -9.69
C ILE A 155 9.95 21.94 -9.53
N LEU A 156 11.11 21.38 -9.88
CA LEU A 156 12.39 22.08 -9.81
C LEU A 156 12.40 23.32 -10.72
N LEU A 157 11.90 23.18 -11.94
CA LEU A 157 11.80 24.27 -12.91
C LEU A 157 10.90 25.40 -12.40
N TYR A 158 9.75 25.06 -11.80
CA TYR A 158 8.85 26.05 -11.21
C TYR A 158 9.55 26.86 -10.13
N TRP A 159 10.16 26.20 -9.14
CA TRP A 159 10.84 26.91 -8.04
C TRP A 159 12.02 27.75 -8.53
N PHE A 160 12.79 27.26 -9.49
CA PHE A 160 13.89 28.00 -10.10
C PHE A 160 13.39 29.27 -10.80
N LEU A 161 12.36 29.15 -11.65
CA LEU A 161 11.76 30.31 -12.33
C LEU A 161 11.12 31.29 -11.33
N GLN A 162 10.44 30.79 -10.32
CA GLN A 162 9.82 31.59 -9.29
C GLN A 162 10.85 32.46 -8.54
N ILE A 163 11.98 31.87 -8.16
CA ILE A 163 13.09 32.56 -7.51
C ILE A 163 13.63 33.66 -8.44
N ILE A 164 13.96 33.34 -9.69
CA ILE A 164 14.46 34.32 -10.67
C ILE A 164 13.51 35.49 -10.81
N VAL A 165 12.23 35.26 -10.95
CA VAL A 165 11.22 36.29 -11.15
C VAL A 165 11.10 37.20 -9.92
N ILE A 166 11.10 36.63 -8.71
CA ILE A 166 11.00 37.41 -7.47
C ILE A 166 12.22 38.32 -7.28
N PHE A 167 13.43 37.85 -7.61
CA PHE A 167 14.65 38.64 -7.44
C PHE A 167 14.83 39.70 -8.53
N ASN A 168 14.44 39.41 -9.79
CA ASN A 168 14.71 40.31 -10.91
C ASN A 168 13.56 41.29 -11.23
N TRP A 169 12.38 41.10 -10.62
CA TRP A 169 11.25 41.95 -10.93
C TRP A 169 10.98 42.96 -9.80
N THR A 170 10.46 44.13 -10.18
CA THR A 170 10.14 45.27 -9.26
C THR A 170 8.70 45.74 -9.49
N GLY A 171 8.18 46.50 -8.53
CA GLY A 171 6.90 47.19 -8.65
C GLY A 171 5.69 46.24 -8.79
N ARG A 172 4.75 46.59 -9.68
CA ARG A 172 3.49 45.83 -9.89
C ARG A 172 3.73 44.44 -10.38
N TRP A 173 4.76 44.22 -11.21
CA TRP A 173 5.08 42.93 -11.76
C TRP A 173 5.56 41.93 -10.71
N LYS A 174 6.31 42.41 -9.71
CA LYS A 174 6.72 41.56 -8.58
C LYS A 174 5.52 41.10 -7.77
N LYS A 175 4.54 41.99 -7.51
CA LYS A 175 3.29 41.59 -6.81
C LYS A 175 2.52 40.51 -7.57
N LEU A 176 2.40 40.66 -8.89
CA LEU A 176 1.72 39.68 -9.74
C LEU A 176 2.45 38.33 -9.75
N ALA A 177 3.78 38.37 -9.78
CA ALA A 177 4.60 37.14 -9.73
C ALA A 177 4.54 36.41 -8.38
N CYS A 178 4.17 37.07 -7.30
CA CYS A 178 3.93 36.43 -6.00
C CYS A 178 2.57 35.69 -5.93
N PHE A 179 1.67 35.90 -6.89
CA PHE A 179 0.36 35.27 -6.88
C PHE A 179 0.45 33.74 -6.89
N PRO A 180 1.29 33.07 -7.73
CA PRO A 180 1.47 31.62 -7.69
C PRO A 180 1.93 31.09 -6.32
N LEU A 181 2.63 31.90 -5.51
CA LEU A 181 3.09 31.48 -4.17
C LEU A 181 1.94 31.26 -3.18
N LEU A 182 0.81 31.95 -3.36
CA LEU A 182 -0.38 31.75 -2.52
C LEU A 182 -0.88 30.29 -2.57
N PHE A 183 -0.63 29.60 -3.67
CA PHE A 183 -0.99 28.21 -3.84
C PHE A 183 0.18 27.27 -3.54
N SER A 184 1.38 27.60 -4.02
CA SER A 184 2.52 26.70 -3.91
C SER A 184 3.11 26.62 -2.50
N VAL A 185 3.08 27.69 -1.70
CA VAL A 185 3.61 27.66 -0.33
C VAL A 185 2.74 26.82 0.61
N PRO A 186 1.39 26.99 0.68
CA PRO A 186 0.55 26.09 1.46
C PRO A 186 0.65 24.63 1.02
N LEU A 187 0.74 24.39 -0.29
CA LEU A 187 0.91 23.05 -0.84
C LEU A 187 2.24 22.42 -0.41
N LEU A 188 3.33 23.18 -0.42
CA LEU A 188 4.63 22.73 0.07
C LEU A 188 4.59 22.39 1.57
N LEU A 189 3.99 23.26 2.39
CA LEU A 189 3.84 23.02 3.82
C LEU A 189 3.01 21.78 4.10
N TYR A 190 1.90 21.59 3.39
CA TYR A 190 1.09 20.38 3.48
C TYR A 190 1.88 19.13 3.08
N THR A 191 2.65 19.21 2.00
CA THR A 191 3.49 18.10 1.52
C THR A 191 4.55 17.70 2.57
N LEU A 192 5.19 18.68 3.20
CA LEU A 192 6.16 18.45 4.28
C LEU A 192 5.50 17.85 5.52
N TYR A 193 4.31 18.33 5.89
CA TYR A 193 3.53 17.76 7.00
C TYR A 193 3.13 16.32 6.71
N ALA A 194 2.62 16.03 5.52
CA ALA A 194 2.24 14.68 5.10
C ALA A 194 3.43 13.71 5.08
N LEU A 195 4.61 14.18 4.67
CA LEU A 195 5.86 13.43 4.75
C LEU A 195 6.22 13.09 6.21
N TYR A 196 6.14 14.08 7.10
CA TYR A 196 6.39 13.89 8.53
C TYR A 196 5.41 12.91 9.18
N ALA A 197 4.14 12.94 8.77
CA ALA A 197 3.08 12.02 9.21
C ALA A 197 3.18 10.60 8.61
N GLY A 198 4.23 10.31 7.82
CA GLY A 198 4.44 8.98 7.21
C GLY A 198 3.46 8.63 6.09
N SER A 199 2.78 9.61 5.49
CA SER A 199 1.86 9.38 4.38
C SER A 199 2.62 9.05 3.09
N ASN A 200 2.28 7.93 2.45
CA ASN A 200 2.85 7.55 1.14
C ASN A 200 2.31 8.41 -0.03
N LEU A 201 1.29 9.23 0.20
CA LEU A 201 0.65 10.08 -0.80
C LEU A 201 1.22 11.49 -0.86
N TRP A 202 2.19 11.82 -0.02
CA TRP A 202 2.77 13.17 0.11
C TRP A 202 3.24 13.80 -1.20
N PRO A 203 3.83 13.08 -2.18
CA PRO A 203 4.32 13.72 -3.39
C PRO A 203 3.22 13.98 -4.43
N LEU A 204 2.10 13.27 -4.38
CA LEU A 204 1.09 13.29 -5.44
C LEU A 204 0.45 14.66 -5.62
N MET A 205 0.05 15.32 -4.52
CA MET A 205 -0.55 16.65 -4.58
C MET A 205 0.39 17.65 -5.25
N MET A 206 1.66 17.63 -4.88
CA MET A 206 2.66 18.54 -5.45
C MET A 206 2.95 18.23 -6.92
N LEU A 207 3.02 16.95 -7.30
CA LEU A 207 3.24 16.51 -8.66
C LEU A 207 2.10 16.96 -9.61
N PHE A 208 0.84 16.84 -9.17
CA PHE A 208 -0.30 17.18 -10.02
C PHE A 208 -0.61 18.67 -10.07
N VAL A 209 -0.41 19.41 -8.99
CA VAL A 209 -0.76 20.84 -8.92
C VAL A 209 0.34 21.73 -9.51
N THR A 210 1.61 21.36 -9.38
CA THR A 210 2.75 22.17 -9.86
C THR A 210 2.69 22.54 -11.35
N PRO A 211 2.30 21.65 -12.29
CA PRO A 211 2.19 22.02 -13.69
C PRO A 211 1.24 23.20 -13.95
N PHE A 212 0.11 23.25 -13.22
CA PHE A 212 -0.86 24.34 -13.34
C PHE A 212 -0.30 25.66 -12.78
N ILE A 213 0.39 25.60 -11.64
CA ILE A 213 1.03 26.76 -11.03
C ILE A 213 2.18 27.27 -11.92
N LEU A 214 2.95 26.36 -12.52
CA LEU A 214 4.00 26.70 -13.49
C LEU A 214 3.40 27.38 -14.74
N ALA A 215 2.31 26.82 -15.29
CA ALA A 215 1.63 27.43 -16.43
C ALA A 215 1.15 28.86 -16.11
N LEU A 216 0.58 29.07 -14.93
CA LEU A 216 0.18 30.41 -14.46
C LEU A 216 1.38 31.36 -14.40
N LEU A 217 2.52 30.93 -13.84
CA LEU A 217 3.74 31.71 -13.80
C LEU A 217 4.25 32.09 -15.21
N LEU A 218 4.25 31.13 -16.13
CA LEU A 218 4.66 31.34 -17.52
C LEU A 218 3.75 32.33 -18.26
N ILE A 219 2.44 32.30 -18.00
CA ILE A 219 1.48 33.28 -18.52
C ILE A 219 1.84 34.69 -18.01
N ILE A 220 2.12 34.82 -16.72
CA ILE A 220 2.52 36.13 -16.11
C ILE A 220 3.83 36.63 -16.74
N ILE A 221 4.82 35.77 -16.96
CA ILE A 221 6.08 36.10 -17.62
C ILE A 221 5.85 36.59 -19.06
N GLY A 222 5.02 35.82 -19.80
CA GLY A 222 4.66 36.19 -21.18
C GLY A 222 3.92 37.51 -21.26
N TYR A 223 2.96 37.74 -20.37
CA TYR A 223 2.21 38.99 -20.29
C TYR A 223 3.10 40.19 -20.02
N LYS A 224 4.03 40.07 -19.06
CA LYS A 224 5.02 41.11 -18.81
C LYS A 224 5.85 41.41 -20.04
N LYS A 225 6.33 40.39 -20.77
CA LYS A 225 7.16 40.55 -21.96
C LYS A 225 6.44 41.35 -23.06
N VAL A 226 5.12 41.16 -23.20
CA VAL A 226 4.30 41.88 -24.19
C VAL A 226 4.04 43.31 -23.78
N TYR A 227 3.70 43.57 -22.49
CA TYR A 227 3.28 44.90 -22.02
C TYR A 227 4.41 45.78 -21.44
N SER A 228 5.64 45.28 -21.36
CA SER A 228 6.81 46.07 -20.94
C SER A 228 7.73 46.50 -22.11
N ARG A 229 7.26 46.27 -23.34
CA ARG A 229 7.79 46.85 -24.54
C ARG A 229 7.07 48.19 -24.81
#